data_8cbfcfac1721c9d11f2e52df38a43fcc
#
_entry.id   8cbfcfac1721c9d11f2e52df38a43fcc
#
_cell.length_a   1.000
_cell.length_b   1.000
_cell.length_c   1.000
_cell.angle_alpha   90.00
_cell.angle_beta   90.00
_cell.angle_gamma   90.00
#
_symmetry.space_group_name_H-M   'P 1'
#
loop_
_entity.id
_entity.type
_entity.pdbx_description
1 polymer ?
#
loop_
_entity_poly.entity_id
_entity_poly.type
_entity_poly.pdbx_seq_one_letter_code
_entity_poly.pdbx_strand_id
1 'polypeptide(L)'
;MAKVDHAGLELQENVVFINRVAKVVKGGRRFSFSALVVVGDGNGNVGAGLGKAGEVPEAIRKGKEDAMKKLITVKLDEVGSVTHDVTGKHTGASVLLKKSPEGTGIIAGGPARNVCELAGIKNIRTKSLGSNNKQNVVLATINALSQLKSPEEVAKLRGKSVEEIVG
;
A
#
# COMPACT_ATOMS: atom_id res chain seq x y z
N MET A 1 -2.54 -15.92 0.59
CA MET A 1 -3.47 -14.83 0.26
C MET A 1 -4.20 -15.10 -1.04
N ALA A 2 -5.50 -14.93 -1.06
CA ALA A 2 -6.26 -14.99 -2.30
C ALA A 2 -5.82 -13.81 -3.20
N LYS A 3 -5.57 -14.10 -4.47
CA LYS A 3 -5.30 -13.04 -5.44
C LYS A 3 -6.60 -12.30 -5.72
N VAL A 4 -6.54 -10.99 -5.66
CA VAL A 4 -7.68 -10.15 -6.02
C VAL A 4 -7.77 -10.11 -7.55
N ASP A 5 -8.94 -10.44 -8.10
CA ASP A 5 -9.18 -10.31 -9.52
C ASP A 5 -9.33 -8.83 -9.86
N HIS A 6 -8.44 -8.33 -10.70
CA HIS A 6 -8.45 -6.94 -11.14
C HIS A 6 -9.30 -6.70 -12.41
N ALA A 7 -9.84 -7.76 -12.99
CA ALA A 7 -10.73 -7.63 -14.13
C ALA A 7 -12.05 -6.96 -13.70
N GLY A 8 -12.38 -5.83 -14.31
CA GLY A 8 -13.56 -5.06 -13.95
C GLY A 8 -13.36 -4.01 -12.85
N LEU A 9 -12.16 -3.89 -12.27
CA LEU A 9 -11.84 -2.83 -11.34
C LEU A 9 -11.33 -1.60 -12.08
N GLU A 10 -11.82 -0.43 -11.70
CA GLU A 10 -11.28 0.84 -12.19
C GLU A 10 -10.08 1.22 -11.31
N LEU A 11 -8.90 0.86 -11.75
CA LEU A 11 -7.67 1.10 -11.01
C LEU A 11 -7.08 2.46 -11.38
N GLN A 12 -6.80 3.24 -10.35
CA GLN A 12 -6.01 4.45 -10.47
C GLN A 12 -4.57 4.11 -10.12
N GLU A 13 -3.63 4.81 -10.73
CA GLU A 13 -2.20 4.61 -10.48
C GLU A 13 -1.54 5.89 -10.01
N ASN A 14 -0.51 5.74 -9.19
CA ASN A 14 0.32 6.83 -8.75
C ASN A 14 1.77 6.38 -8.75
N VAL A 15 2.63 7.13 -9.41
CA VAL A 15 4.07 6.88 -9.43
C VAL A 15 4.67 7.54 -8.19
N VAL A 16 5.17 6.73 -7.25
CA VAL A 16 5.73 7.22 -5.98
C VAL A 16 7.09 7.86 -6.22
N PHE A 17 7.96 7.15 -6.96
CA PHE A 17 9.25 7.71 -7.36
C PHE A 17 9.79 6.98 -8.58
N ILE A 18 10.74 7.64 -9.25
CA ILE A 18 11.50 7.08 -10.36
C ILE A 18 12.98 7.26 -10.04
N ASN A 19 13.73 6.17 -10.06
CA ASN A 19 15.19 6.17 -9.91
C ASN A 19 15.86 5.90 -11.24
N ARG A 20 16.92 6.63 -11.50
CA ARG A 20 17.80 6.39 -12.64
C ARG A 20 19.03 5.63 -12.16
N VAL A 21 19.31 4.47 -12.75
CA VAL A 21 20.47 3.65 -12.43
C VAL A 21 21.39 3.64 -13.63
N ALA A 22 22.67 3.90 -13.41
CA ALA A 22 23.70 3.80 -14.45
C ALA A 22 24.50 2.53 -14.23
N LYS A 23 24.59 1.69 -15.26
CA LYS A 23 25.44 0.49 -15.25
C LYS A 23 26.62 0.73 -16.18
N VAL A 24 27.83 0.58 -15.65
CA VAL A 24 29.05 0.66 -16.46
C VAL A 24 29.25 -0.67 -17.16
N VAL A 25 29.31 -0.64 -18.49
CA VAL A 25 29.58 -1.82 -19.33
C VAL A 25 30.77 -1.53 -20.25
N LYS A 26 31.31 -2.57 -20.90
CA LYS A 26 32.30 -2.41 -21.95
C LYS A 26 31.76 -1.51 -23.07
N GLY A 27 32.31 -0.33 -23.26
CA GLY A 27 31.86 0.61 -24.28
C GLY A 27 31.00 1.75 -23.82
N GLY A 28 30.78 1.93 -22.51
CA GLY A 28 30.09 3.10 -21.97
C GLY A 28 29.17 2.81 -20.81
N ARG A 29 28.24 3.74 -20.55
CA ARG A 29 27.25 3.64 -19.51
C ARG A 29 25.88 3.32 -20.12
N ARG A 30 25.18 2.33 -19.57
CA ARG A 30 23.78 2.09 -19.87
C ARG A 30 22.93 2.57 -18.71
N PHE A 31 21.90 3.31 -19.06
CA PHE A 31 20.95 3.82 -18.07
C PHE A 31 19.71 2.94 -18.04
N SER A 32 19.25 2.66 -16.85
CA SER A 32 17.95 2.04 -16.65
C SER A 32 17.16 2.83 -15.60
N PHE A 33 15.85 2.69 -15.64
CA PHE A 33 14.95 3.39 -14.72
C PHE A 33 14.18 2.37 -13.90
N SER A 34 14.04 2.66 -12.60
CA SER A 34 13.16 1.94 -11.70
C SER A 34 12.00 2.84 -11.32
N ALA A 35 10.78 2.39 -11.50
CA ALA A 35 9.60 3.12 -11.08
C ALA A 35 8.85 2.31 -10.02
N LEU A 36 8.53 2.94 -8.90
CA LEU A 36 7.65 2.38 -7.89
C LEU A 36 6.25 2.93 -8.12
N VAL A 37 5.31 2.04 -8.43
CA VAL A 37 3.94 2.39 -8.77
C VAL A 37 2.99 1.77 -7.76
N VAL A 38 2.04 2.57 -7.28
CA VAL A 38 0.94 2.10 -6.43
C VAL A 38 -0.34 2.20 -7.24
N VAL A 39 -1.13 1.15 -7.22
CA VAL A 39 -2.45 1.11 -7.87
C VAL A 39 -3.53 0.80 -6.86
N GLY A 40 -4.72 1.33 -7.07
CA GLY A 40 -5.85 1.10 -6.20
C GLY A 40 -7.15 1.54 -6.86
N ASP A 41 -8.26 0.99 -6.39
CA ASP A 41 -9.60 1.30 -6.92
C ASP A 41 -10.36 2.34 -6.07
N GLY A 42 -9.77 2.78 -4.97
CA GLY A 42 -10.44 3.68 -4.03
C GLY A 42 -11.53 3.02 -3.18
N ASN A 43 -11.66 1.71 -3.25
CA ASN A 43 -12.70 0.93 -2.57
C ASN A 43 -12.12 -0.25 -1.77
N GLY A 44 -10.91 -0.10 -1.26
CA GLY A 44 -10.28 -1.09 -0.41
C GLY A 44 -9.29 -2.02 -1.12
N ASN A 45 -9.11 -1.92 -2.42
CA ASN A 45 -8.11 -2.70 -3.14
C ASN A 45 -6.89 -1.84 -3.46
N VAL A 46 -5.71 -2.29 -3.09
CA VAL A 46 -4.46 -1.55 -3.30
C VAL A 46 -3.30 -2.51 -3.51
N GLY A 47 -2.35 -2.12 -4.32
CA GLY A 47 -1.13 -2.87 -4.54
C GLY A 47 0.01 -1.96 -4.96
N ALA A 48 1.23 -2.43 -4.76
CA ALA A 48 2.43 -1.73 -5.19
C ALA A 48 3.33 -2.64 -5.99
N GLY A 49 3.99 -2.09 -6.98
CA GLY A 49 4.90 -2.82 -7.83
C GLY A 49 6.09 -1.99 -8.26
N LEU A 50 7.17 -2.66 -8.58
CA LEU A 50 8.40 -2.05 -9.06
C LEU A 50 8.64 -2.50 -10.50
N GLY A 51 8.82 -1.53 -11.39
CA GLY A 51 9.16 -1.78 -12.78
C GLY A 51 10.55 -1.25 -13.12
N LYS A 52 11.30 -2.01 -13.89
CA LYS A 52 12.61 -1.63 -14.39
C LYS A 52 12.65 -1.71 -15.91
N ALA A 53 13.13 -0.67 -16.54
CA ALA A 53 13.26 -0.62 -18.01
C ALA A 53 14.29 0.42 -18.44
N GLY A 54 14.65 0.39 -19.71
CA GLY A 54 15.55 1.38 -20.30
C GLY A 54 14.91 2.74 -20.55
N GLU A 55 13.58 2.83 -20.45
CA GLU A 55 12.81 4.06 -20.65
C GLU A 55 11.80 4.23 -19.52
N VAL A 56 11.51 5.49 -19.16
CA VAL A 56 10.59 5.82 -18.07
C VAL A 56 9.17 5.29 -18.33
N PRO A 57 8.53 5.50 -19.50
CA PRO A 57 7.18 4.98 -19.73
C PRO A 57 7.09 3.46 -19.60
N GLU A 58 8.08 2.74 -20.08
CA GLU A 58 8.15 1.27 -19.95
C GLU A 58 8.33 0.83 -18.49
N ALA A 59 9.16 1.54 -17.72
CA ALA A 59 9.33 1.25 -16.30
C ALA A 59 8.01 1.42 -15.54
N ILE A 60 7.29 2.49 -15.81
CA ILE A 60 5.97 2.75 -15.20
C ILE A 60 4.98 1.65 -15.59
N ARG A 61 4.92 1.27 -16.85
CA ARG A 61 4.03 0.21 -17.33
C ARG A 61 4.29 -1.12 -16.63
N LYS A 62 5.56 -1.50 -16.53
CA LYS A 62 5.96 -2.73 -15.83
C LYS A 62 5.66 -2.68 -14.34
N GLY A 63 5.87 -1.52 -13.71
CA GLY A 63 5.53 -1.30 -12.30
C GLY A 63 4.03 -1.43 -12.06
N LYS A 64 3.21 -0.86 -12.93
CA LYS A 64 1.75 -0.98 -12.88
C LYS A 64 1.30 -2.44 -12.99
N GLU A 65 1.83 -3.18 -13.96
CA GLU A 65 1.50 -4.60 -14.13
C GLU A 65 1.87 -5.42 -12.89
N ASP A 66 3.06 -5.18 -12.33
CA ASP A 66 3.50 -5.85 -11.11
C ASP A 66 2.60 -5.50 -9.92
N ALA A 67 2.21 -4.24 -9.78
CA ALA A 67 1.29 -3.80 -8.74
C ALA A 67 -0.09 -4.46 -8.87
N MET A 68 -0.61 -4.59 -10.08
CA MET A 68 -1.89 -5.25 -10.34
C MET A 68 -1.87 -6.72 -9.96
N LYS A 69 -0.73 -7.38 -10.06
CA LYS A 69 -0.58 -8.77 -9.63
C LYS A 69 -0.51 -8.93 -8.10
N LYS A 70 -0.25 -7.85 -7.39
CA LYS A 70 -0.04 -7.84 -5.94
C LYS A 70 -1.14 -7.10 -5.19
N LEU A 71 -2.32 -6.97 -5.79
CA LEU A 71 -3.46 -6.32 -5.14
C LEU A 71 -3.88 -7.07 -3.88
N ILE A 72 -4.15 -6.30 -2.82
CA ILE A 72 -4.74 -6.81 -1.59
C ILE A 72 -6.05 -6.09 -1.32
N THR A 73 -6.93 -6.72 -0.56
CA THR A 73 -8.17 -6.10 -0.08
C THR A 73 -7.96 -5.63 1.35
N VAL A 74 -8.21 -4.35 1.59
CA VAL A 74 -8.05 -3.72 2.90
C VAL A 74 -9.39 -3.70 3.62
N LYS A 75 -9.39 -4.05 4.91
CA LYS A 75 -10.57 -3.99 5.77
C LYS A 75 -10.70 -2.57 6.33
N LEU A 76 -11.73 -1.86 5.95
CA LEU A 76 -12.01 -0.50 6.42
C LEU A 76 -13.24 -0.49 7.31
N ASP A 77 -13.29 0.48 8.23
CA ASP A 77 -14.48 0.68 9.06
C ASP A 77 -15.51 1.59 8.37
N GLU A 78 -16.59 1.93 9.07
CA GLU A 78 -17.71 2.69 8.53
C GLU A 78 -17.33 4.12 8.12
N VAL A 79 -16.32 4.70 8.76
CA VAL A 79 -15.88 6.08 8.48
C VAL A 79 -14.69 6.12 7.50
N GLY A 80 -14.32 4.99 6.93
CA GLY A 80 -13.21 4.92 5.99
C GLY A 80 -11.84 4.96 6.69
N SER A 81 -11.74 4.46 7.91
CA SER A 81 -10.48 4.30 8.63
C SER A 81 -10.11 2.81 8.73
N VAL A 82 -8.93 2.52 9.28
CA VAL A 82 -8.54 1.14 9.59
C VAL A 82 -9.38 0.61 10.75
N THR A 83 -9.59 -0.70 10.81
CA THR A 83 -10.43 -1.32 11.83
C THR A 83 -9.79 -1.28 13.22
N HIS A 84 -8.47 -1.26 13.28
CA HIS A 84 -7.70 -1.16 14.53
C HIS A 84 -6.30 -0.61 14.24
N ASP A 85 -5.59 -0.20 15.29
CA ASP A 85 -4.19 0.22 15.15
C ASP A 85 -3.34 -0.98 14.76
N VAL A 86 -2.40 -0.75 13.85
CA VAL A 86 -1.53 -1.81 13.34
C VAL A 86 -0.17 -1.23 12.96
N THR A 87 0.87 -2.04 13.11
CA THR A 87 2.22 -1.70 12.67
C THR A 87 2.65 -2.69 11.59
N GLY A 88 3.03 -2.17 10.44
CA GLY A 88 3.62 -2.96 9.35
C GLY A 88 5.12 -2.75 9.28
N LYS A 89 5.83 -3.80 8.95
CA LYS A 89 7.28 -3.76 8.79
C LYS A 89 7.69 -4.36 7.45
N HIS A 90 8.69 -3.74 6.85
CA HIS A 90 9.33 -4.29 5.66
C HIS A 90 10.78 -3.85 5.64
N THR A 91 11.71 -4.82 5.67
CA THR A 91 13.15 -4.56 5.77
C THR A 91 13.43 -3.68 7.00
N GLY A 92 13.99 -2.49 6.82
CA GLY A 92 14.25 -1.56 7.93
C GLY A 92 13.15 -0.53 8.18
N ALA A 93 12.07 -0.56 7.40
CA ALA A 93 10.96 0.38 7.56
C ALA A 93 9.88 -0.19 8.47
N SER A 94 9.28 0.69 9.26
CA SER A 94 8.16 0.35 10.14
C SER A 94 7.15 1.49 10.03
N VAL A 95 5.89 1.16 9.79
CA VAL A 95 4.82 2.16 9.65
C VAL A 95 3.71 1.81 10.64
N LEU A 96 3.38 2.77 11.49
CA LEU A 96 2.26 2.67 12.42
C LEU A 96 1.03 3.31 11.80
N LEU A 97 -0.06 2.56 11.73
CA LEU A 97 -1.37 3.05 11.28
C LEU A 97 -2.30 3.12 12.48
N LYS A 98 -2.90 4.28 12.71
CA LYS A 98 -3.81 4.49 13.83
C LYS A 98 -5.23 4.74 13.32
N LYS A 99 -6.19 4.01 13.89
CA LYS A 99 -7.61 4.26 13.66
C LYS A 99 -7.94 5.68 14.08
N SER A 100 -8.71 6.39 13.25
CA SER A 100 -9.05 7.79 13.48
C SER A 100 -10.52 8.04 13.24
N PRO A 101 -11.13 9.00 13.96
CA PRO A 101 -12.54 9.34 13.78
C PRO A 101 -12.78 10.06 12.46
N GLU A 102 -14.05 10.11 12.07
CA GLU A 102 -14.48 10.89 10.90
C GLU A 102 -14.05 12.35 11.03
N GLY A 103 -13.62 12.94 9.93
CA GLY A 103 -13.15 14.32 9.87
C GLY A 103 -11.66 14.50 10.10
N THR A 104 -10.93 13.45 10.47
CA THR A 104 -9.47 13.51 10.64
C THR A 104 -8.74 13.74 9.33
N GLY A 105 -9.21 13.13 8.24
CA GLY A 105 -8.51 13.12 6.96
C GLY A 105 -7.31 12.18 6.97
N ILE A 106 -6.50 12.25 5.93
CA ILE A 106 -5.30 11.42 5.81
C ILE A 106 -4.09 12.19 6.33
N ILE A 107 -3.58 11.80 7.49
CA ILE A 107 -2.38 12.36 8.08
C ILE A 107 -1.26 11.33 7.89
N ALA A 108 -0.50 11.49 6.83
CA ALA A 108 0.53 10.54 6.44
C ALA A 108 1.66 11.23 5.67
N GLY A 109 2.86 10.68 5.77
CA GLY A 109 3.98 11.07 4.92
C GLY A 109 3.77 10.63 3.47
N GLY A 110 4.49 11.24 2.51
CA GLY A 110 4.26 11.05 1.08
C GLY A 110 4.06 9.61 0.60
N PRO A 111 5.00 8.67 0.83
CA PRO A 111 4.83 7.29 0.34
C PRO A 111 3.63 6.57 0.95
N ALA A 112 3.45 6.67 2.27
CA ALA A 112 2.31 6.06 2.95
C ALA A 112 0.99 6.71 2.53
N ARG A 113 0.98 8.01 2.31
CA ARG A 113 -0.19 8.75 1.85
C ARG A 113 -0.68 8.24 0.49
N ASN A 114 0.22 7.99 -0.45
CA ASN A 114 -0.15 7.45 -1.77
C ASN A 114 -0.89 6.11 -1.64
N VAL A 115 -0.42 5.23 -0.78
CA VAL A 115 -1.07 3.94 -0.54
C VAL A 115 -2.46 4.15 0.07
N CYS A 116 -2.58 4.99 1.09
CA CYS A 116 -3.84 5.23 1.79
C CYS A 116 -4.89 5.86 0.87
N GLU A 117 -4.51 6.84 0.07
CA GLU A 117 -5.43 7.49 -0.88
C GLU A 117 -5.96 6.51 -1.92
N LEU A 118 -5.09 5.70 -2.49
CA LEU A 118 -5.49 4.72 -3.52
C LEU A 118 -6.28 3.55 -2.94
N ALA A 119 -6.09 3.22 -1.67
CA ALA A 119 -6.90 2.22 -0.98
C ALA A 119 -8.31 2.72 -0.64
N GLY A 120 -8.56 4.01 -0.77
CA GLY A 120 -9.86 4.59 -0.43
C GLY A 120 -10.02 4.92 1.05
N ILE A 121 -8.94 4.96 1.80
CA ILE A 121 -8.95 5.38 3.20
C ILE A 121 -9.24 6.87 3.27
N LYS A 122 -10.16 7.26 4.14
CA LYS A 122 -10.57 8.65 4.31
C LYS A 122 -10.02 9.28 5.58
N ASN A 123 -9.85 8.51 6.64
CA ASN A 123 -9.44 8.98 7.96
C ASN A 123 -8.40 8.04 8.55
N ILE A 124 -7.18 8.54 8.70
CA ILE A 124 -6.08 7.74 9.24
C ILE A 124 -4.97 8.66 9.74
N ARG A 125 -4.29 8.24 10.78
CA ARG A 125 -3.03 8.84 11.21
C ARG A 125 -1.95 7.79 11.06
N THR A 126 -0.84 8.17 10.43
CA THR A 126 0.29 7.27 10.23
C THR A 126 1.57 7.91 10.73
N LYS A 127 2.51 7.06 11.11
CA LYS A 127 3.86 7.48 11.47
C LYS A 127 4.86 6.50 10.90
N SER A 128 5.79 7.00 10.12
CA SER A 128 6.92 6.21 9.63
C SER A 128 8.01 6.18 10.70
N LEU A 129 8.33 4.99 11.13
CA LEU A 129 9.39 4.72 12.11
C LEU A 129 10.48 3.91 11.41
N GLY A 130 11.74 4.14 11.75
CA GLY A 130 12.85 3.45 11.11
C GLY A 130 13.26 4.05 9.77
N SER A 131 13.53 3.23 8.77
CA SER A 131 14.02 3.68 7.47
C SER A 131 13.02 4.57 6.73
N ASN A 132 13.53 5.62 6.08
CA ASN A 132 12.74 6.51 5.22
C ASN A 132 12.82 6.15 3.73
N ASN A 133 13.34 4.97 3.40
CA ASN A 133 13.38 4.50 2.02
C ASN A 133 11.94 4.37 1.49
N LYS A 134 11.62 5.09 0.42
CA LYS A 134 10.25 5.18 -0.11
C LYS A 134 9.66 3.82 -0.46
N GLN A 135 10.42 2.95 -1.09
CA GLN A 135 9.98 1.61 -1.45
C GLN A 135 9.64 0.79 -0.20
N ASN A 136 10.51 0.82 0.80
CA ASN A 136 10.31 0.08 2.04
C ASN A 136 9.10 0.63 2.83
N VAL A 137 8.91 1.95 2.85
CA VAL A 137 7.75 2.57 3.51
C VAL A 137 6.45 2.16 2.83
N VAL A 138 6.39 2.15 1.50
CA VAL A 138 5.20 1.71 0.76
C VAL A 138 4.88 0.25 1.07
N LEU A 139 5.88 -0.62 1.01
CA LEU A 139 5.68 -2.05 1.27
C LEU A 139 5.32 -2.32 2.73
N ALA A 140 5.90 -1.57 3.68
CA ALA A 140 5.53 -1.65 5.09
C ALA A 140 4.08 -1.21 5.31
N THR A 141 3.63 -0.17 4.64
CA THR A 141 2.24 0.31 4.71
C THR A 141 1.27 -0.75 4.18
N ILE A 142 1.57 -1.35 3.04
CA ILE A 142 0.75 -2.43 2.47
C ILE A 142 0.73 -3.64 3.40
N ASN A 143 1.87 -3.98 3.99
CA ASN A 143 1.97 -5.06 4.97
C ASN A 143 1.06 -4.81 6.19
N ALA A 144 1.07 -3.58 6.70
CA ALA A 144 0.19 -3.17 7.80
C ALA A 144 -1.28 -3.33 7.41
N LEU A 145 -1.66 -2.84 6.23
CA LEU A 145 -3.03 -2.93 5.74
C LEU A 145 -3.49 -4.38 5.53
N SER A 146 -2.58 -5.26 5.14
CA SER A 146 -2.90 -6.69 4.95
C SER A 146 -3.16 -7.44 6.26
N GLN A 147 -2.70 -6.90 7.38
CA GLN A 147 -2.87 -7.49 8.71
C GLN A 147 -4.20 -7.11 9.37
N LEU A 148 -4.94 -6.17 8.80
CA LEU A 148 -6.19 -5.69 9.38
C LEU A 148 -7.25 -6.80 9.40
N LYS A 149 -7.98 -6.90 10.51
CA LYS A 149 -9.06 -7.85 10.69
C LYS A 149 -10.35 -7.10 10.99
N SER A 150 -11.44 -7.54 10.38
CA SER A 150 -12.76 -6.99 10.72
C SER A 150 -13.25 -7.56 12.05
N PRO A 151 -14.17 -6.86 12.76
CA PRO A 151 -14.78 -7.39 13.97
C PRO A 151 -15.44 -8.77 13.74
N GLU A 152 -16.04 -8.98 12.57
CA GLU A 152 -16.67 -10.24 12.19
C GLU A 152 -15.65 -11.39 12.11
N GLU A 153 -14.48 -11.14 11.52
CA GLU A 153 -13.41 -12.13 11.45
C GLU A 153 -12.88 -12.50 12.83
N VAL A 154 -12.68 -11.51 13.70
CA VAL A 154 -12.21 -11.74 15.06
C VAL A 154 -13.25 -12.51 15.87
N ALA A 155 -14.52 -12.16 15.74
CA ALA A 155 -15.62 -12.85 16.39
C ALA A 155 -15.66 -14.33 15.99
N LYS A 156 -15.55 -14.61 14.70
CA LYS A 156 -15.51 -15.98 14.16
C LYS A 156 -14.33 -16.78 14.70
N LEU A 157 -13.14 -16.19 14.75
CA LEU A 157 -11.92 -16.83 15.25
C LEU A 157 -12.01 -17.14 16.75
N ARG A 158 -12.67 -16.27 17.53
CA ARG A 158 -12.81 -16.44 18.98
C ARG A 158 -14.08 -17.19 19.39
N GLY A 159 -14.96 -17.52 18.44
CA GLY A 159 -16.24 -18.17 18.73
C GLY A 159 -17.18 -17.30 19.54
N LYS A 160 -17.10 -15.97 19.38
CA LYS A 160 -17.91 -14.97 20.10
C LYS A 160 -18.76 -14.15 19.13
N SER A 161 -19.75 -13.43 19.64
CA SER A 161 -20.52 -12.50 18.82
C SER A 161 -19.71 -11.23 18.52
N VAL A 162 -20.07 -10.53 17.46
CA VAL A 162 -19.45 -9.24 17.10
C VAL A 162 -19.63 -8.23 18.23
N GLU A 163 -20.79 -8.23 18.87
CA GLU A 163 -21.11 -7.32 19.99
C GLU A 163 -20.16 -7.53 21.18
N GLU A 164 -19.79 -8.77 21.49
CA GLU A 164 -18.84 -9.10 22.54
C GLU A 164 -17.42 -8.62 22.21
N ILE A 165 -17.06 -8.57 20.93
CA ILE A 165 -15.72 -8.11 20.48
C ILE A 165 -15.62 -6.59 20.50
N VAL A 166 -16.66 -5.88 20.05
CA VAL A 166 -16.69 -4.44 19.89
C VAL A 166 -17.09 -3.74 21.18
N GLY A 167 -17.99 -4.33 21.91
CA GLY A 167 -18.50 -3.80 23.16
C GLY A 167 -17.55 -3.99 24.29
#